data_43500f5ffa5bc32afee599f91c76980c
#
_entry.id   43500f5ffa5bc32afee599f91c76980c
#
_cell.length_a   1.000
_cell.length_b   1.000
_cell.length_c   1.000
_cell.angle_alpha   90.00
_cell.angle_beta   90.00
_cell.angle_gamma   90.00
#
_symmetry.space_group_name_H-M   'P 1'
#
loop_
_entity.id
_entity.type
_entity.pdbx_description
1 polymer ?
#
loop_
_entity_poly.entity_id
_entity_poly.type
_entity_poly.pdbx_seq_one_letter_code
_entity_poly.pdbx_strand_id
1 'polypeptide(L)'
;MTDEQIVKGCINKNAIAQKNLYEKFARKMMGVCLRYCDSSEEAEDVVQNGFISIFENIESFKGTGSLEGWVRKIMVNTALTNIRKNKKLKQNIELDSVEFMIPSNLHGESLEAKDLLKIIQTLPIGFKTVFNLYAIEGYSHKEIGDMLNISEGTSKSQYSRAKAHLQKIIPFDR
;
A
#
# COMPACT_ATOMS: atom_id res chain seq x y z
N MET A 1 5.26 -3.05 26.28
CA MET A 1 5.58 -4.45 25.88
C MET A 1 6.61 -4.42 24.77
N THR A 2 7.60 -5.31 24.84
CA THR A 2 8.55 -5.53 23.73
C THR A 2 7.86 -6.26 22.58
N ASP A 3 8.46 -6.27 21.38
CA ASP A 3 7.89 -6.99 20.21
C ASP A 3 7.74 -8.49 20.49
N GLU A 4 8.71 -9.10 21.16
CA GLU A 4 8.64 -10.51 21.56
C GLU A 4 7.47 -10.79 22.52
N GLN A 5 7.25 -9.90 23.49
CA GLN A 5 6.13 -10.01 24.42
C GLN A 5 4.78 -9.84 23.73
N ILE A 6 4.70 -8.92 22.77
CA ILE A 6 3.50 -8.70 21.96
C ILE A 6 3.21 -9.96 21.14
N VAL A 7 4.19 -10.48 20.39
CA VAL A 7 4.02 -11.69 19.57
C VAL A 7 3.60 -12.88 20.41
N LYS A 8 4.33 -13.18 21.50
CA LYS A 8 4.01 -14.29 22.40
C LYS A 8 2.60 -14.15 23.01
N GLY A 9 2.22 -12.95 23.39
CA GLY A 9 0.88 -12.68 23.91
C GLY A 9 -0.20 -12.86 22.84
N CYS A 10 0.04 -12.42 21.59
CA CYS A 10 -0.90 -12.60 20.48
C CYS A 10 -1.07 -14.08 20.12
N ILE A 11 -0.01 -14.88 20.12
CA ILE A 11 -0.08 -16.34 19.93
C ILE A 11 -1.00 -16.98 21.00
N ASN A 12 -0.88 -16.52 22.24
CA ASN A 12 -1.74 -16.98 23.34
C ASN A 12 -3.14 -16.32 23.38
N LYS A 13 -3.52 -15.62 22.32
CA LYS A 13 -4.81 -14.92 22.17
C LYS A 13 -5.09 -13.90 23.31
N ASN A 14 -4.04 -13.32 23.88
CA ASN A 14 -4.17 -12.33 24.93
C ASN A 14 -4.65 -11.00 24.35
N ALA A 15 -5.82 -10.52 24.79
CA ALA A 15 -6.45 -9.31 24.30
C ALA A 15 -5.59 -8.04 24.50
N ILE A 16 -4.82 -7.98 25.59
CA ILE A 16 -3.93 -6.82 25.87
C ILE A 16 -2.79 -6.79 24.85
N ALA A 17 -2.20 -7.94 24.54
CA ALA A 17 -1.13 -8.04 23.55
C ALA A 17 -1.64 -7.71 22.14
N GLN A 18 -2.83 -8.19 21.77
CA GLN A 18 -3.49 -7.85 20.51
C GLN A 18 -3.77 -6.35 20.40
N LYS A 19 -4.29 -5.73 21.47
CA LYS A 19 -4.49 -4.28 21.54
C LYS A 19 -3.18 -3.53 21.36
N ASN A 20 -2.11 -3.92 22.06
CA ASN A 20 -0.80 -3.29 21.94
C ASN A 20 -0.23 -3.39 20.52
N LEU A 21 -0.39 -4.53 19.85
CA LEU A 21 0.05 -4.71 18.45
C LEU A 21 -0.72 -3.76 17.53
N TYR A 22 -2.05 -3.71 17.67
CA TYR A 22 -2.90 -2.83 16.89
C TYR A 22 -2.50 -1.35 17.09
N GLU A 23 -2.47 -0.88 18.33
CA GLU A 23 -2.13 0.51 18.65
C GLU A 23 -0.73 0.92 18.17
N LYS A 24 0.21 -0.02 18.23
CA LYS A 24 1.59 0.21 17.77
C LYS A 24 1.67 0.44 16.25
N PHE A 25 0.89 -0.29 15.45
CA PHE A 25 1.06 -0.30 14.00
C PHE A 25 -0.10 0.30 13.20
N ALA A 26 -1.31 0.43 13.77
CA ALA A 26 -2.51 0.84 13.02
C ALA A 26 -2.31 2.15 12.25
N ARG A 27 -1.77 3.19 12.89
CA ARG A 27 -1.54 4.49 12.24
C ARG A 27 -0.56 4.41 11.07
N LYS A 28 0.53 3.65 11.23
CA LYS A 28 1.51 3.45 10.15
C LYS A 28 0.90 2.64 9.01
N MET A 29 0.16 1.60 9.32
CA MET A 29 -0.47 0.73 8.32
C MET A 29 -1.59 1.45 7.59
N MET A 30 -2.32 2.34 8.24
CA MET A 30 -3.25 3.25 7.57
C MET A 30 -2.55 4.11 6.51
N GLY A 31 -1.39 4.69 6.84
CA GLY A 31 -0.56 5.42 5.88
C GLY A 31 -0.08 4.55 4.70
N VAL A 32 0.18 3.26 4.93
CA VAL A 32 0.49 2.30 3.85
C VAL A 32 -0.73 2.08 2.96
N CYS A 33 -1.89 1.76 3.54
CA CYS A 33 -3.11 1.43 2.80
C CYS A 33 -3.62 2.60 1.97
N LEU A 34 -3.55 3.83 2.48
CA LEU A 34 -3.95 5.05 1.76
C LEU A 34 -3.20 5.26 0.43
N ARG A 35 -2.01 4.69 0.25
CA ARG A 35 -1.28 4.74 -1.02
C ARG A 35 -1.81 3.76 -2.08
N TYR A 36 -2.56 2.75 -1.67
CA TYR A 36 -3.11 1.71 -2.54
C TYR A 36 -4.61 1.86 -2.78
N CYS A 37 -5.33 2.49 -1.86
CA CYS A 37 -6.78 2.64 -1.88
C CYS A 37 -7.21 3.96 -2.52
N ASP A 38 -8.45 4.03 -2.99
CA ASP A 38 -9.01 5.23 -3.62
C ASP A 38 -9.75 6.12 -2.61
N SER A 39 -10.09 5.60 -1.42
CA SER A 39 -10.74 6.36 -0.33
C SER A 39 -10.23 5.96 1.05
N SER A 40 -10.51 6.81 2.06
CA SER A 40 -10.17 6.53 3.47
C SER A 40 -10.94 5.32 3.99
N GLU A 41 -12.21 5.21 3.62
CA GLU A 41 -13.09 4.11 4.02
C GLU A 41 -12.55 2.76 3.50
N GLU A 42 -12.15 2.74 2.23
CA GLU A 42 -11.51 1.56 1.65
C GLU A 42 -10.21 1.21 2.37
N ALA A 43 -9.40 2.20 2.71
CA ALA A 43 -8.15 1.98 3.44
C ALA A 43 -8.41 1.45 4.87
N GLU A 44 -9.45 1.93 5.56
CA GLU A 44 -9.86 1.42 6.87
C GLU A 44 -10.28 -0.05 6.79
N ASP A 45 -11.06 -0.43 5.79
CA ASP A 45 -11.47 -1.82 5.57
C ASP A 45 -10.26 -2.72 5.31
N VAL A 46 -9.31 -2.26 4.49
CA VAL A 46 -8.06 -2.98 4.22
C VAL A 46 -7.23 -3.13 5.49
N VAL A 47 -7.12 -2.09 6.31
CA VAL A 47 -6.41 -2.15 7.60
C VAL A 47 -7.06 -3.16 8.54
N GLN A 48 -8.38 -3.16 8.68
CA GLN A 48 -9.10 -4.13 9.51
C GLN A 48 -8.85 -5.57 9.04
N ASN A 49 -9.03 -5.84 7.74
CA ASN A 49 -8.77 -7.16 7.16
C ASN A 49 -7.30 -7.57 7.30
N GLY A 50 -6.37 -6.62 7.16
CA GLY A 50 -4.95 -6.84 7.38
C GLY A 50 -4.64 -7.26 8.82
N PHE A 51 -5.23 -6.61 9.81
CA PHE A 51 -5.04 -6.99 11.22
C PHE A 51 -5.68 -8.34 11.56
N ILE A 52 -6.83 -8.68 10.97
CA ILE A 52 -7.39 -10.04 11.09
C ILE A 52 -6.38 -11.05 10.58
N SER A 53 -5.83 -10.86 9.37
CA SER A 53 -4.81 -11.74 8.80
C SER A 53 -3.52 -11.79 9.64
N ILE A 54 -3.11 -10.69 10.24
CA ILE A 54 -1.96 -10.64 11.14
C ILE A 54 -2.20 -11.53 12.37
N PHE A 55 -3.36 -11.41 13.03
CA PHE A 55 -3.69 -12.21 14.21
C PHE A 55 -3.83 -13.70 13.88
N GLU A 56 -4.41 -14.04 12.73
CA GLU A 56 -4.54 -15.42 12.27
C GLU A 56 -3.18 -16.07 11.96
N ASN A 57 -2.21 -15.27 11.49
CA ASN A 57 -0.91 -15.78 11.03
C ASN A 57 0.25 -15.43 11.97
N ILE A 58 0.01 -14.89 13.16
CA ILE A 58 1.06 -14.41 14.07
C ILE A 58 2.08 -15.49 14.45
N GLU A 59 1.66 -16.74 14.51
CA GLU A 59 2.52 -17.89 14.77
C GLU A 59 3.57 -18.10 13.67
N SER A 60 3.32 -17.61 12.46
CA SER A 60 4.26 -17.72 11.34
C SER A 60 5.42 -16.72 11.42
N PHE A 61 5.35 -15.73 12.31
CA PHE A 61 6.44 -14.79 12.53
C PHE A 61 7.61 -15.47 13.24
N LYS A 62 8.69 -15.71 12.48
CA LYS A 62 9.86 -16.46 12.97
C LYS A 62 10.89 -15.61 13.75
N GLY A 63 10.64 -14.31 13.95
CA GLY A 63 11.59 -13.39 14.57
C GLY A 63 12.82 -13.06 13.70
N THR A 64 12.87 -13.53 12.46
CA THR A 64 13.89 -13.15 11.50
C THR A 64 13.53 -11.84 10.82
N GLY A 65 14.09 -10.73 11.32
CA GLY A 65 13.73 -9.38 10.87
C GLY A 65 12.78 -8.65 11.82
N SER A 66 12.34 -7.45 11.41
CA SER A 66 11.48 -6.62 12.26
C SER A 66 10.01 -7.07 12.20
N LEU A 67 9.33 -6.98 13.35
CA LEU A 67 7.89 -7.21 13.42
C LEU A 67 7.12 -6.23 12.52
N GLU A 68 7.57 -4.97 12.46
CA GLU A 68 6.98 -3.95 11.57
C GLU A 68 7.06 -4.35 10.09
N GLY A 69 8.19 -4.86 9.63
CA GLY A 69 8.36 -5.32 8.25
C GLY A 69 7.44 -6.50 7.90
N TRP A 70 7.27 -7.43 8.85
CA TRP A 70 6.36 -8.56 8.67
C TRP A 70 4.89 -8.11 8.63
N VAL A 71 4.47 -7.24 9.56
CA VAL A 71 3.13 -6.63 9.58
C VAL A 71 2.86 -5.88 8.28
N ARG A 72 3.82 -5.06 7.83
CA ARG A 72 3.73 -4.29 6.58
C ARG A 72 3.55 -5.18 5.36
N LYS A 73 4.28 -6.28 5.27
CA LYS A 73 4.14 -7.25 4.16
C LYS A 73 2.74 -7.84 4.08
N ILE A 74 2.15 -8.20 5.20
CA ILE A 74 0.77 -8.70 5.24
C ILE A 74 -0.20 -7.60 4.80
N MET A 75 -0.01 -6.38 5.29
CA MET A 75 -0.86 -5.24 4.95
C MET A 75 -0.84 -4.91 3.45
N VAL A 76 0.35 -4.86 2.84
CA VAL A 76 0.51 -4.66 1.40
C VAL A 76 -0.19 -5.79 0.63
N ASN A 77 0.00 -7.05 1.00
CA ASN A 77 -0.67 -8.17 0.35
C ASN A 77 -2.20 -8.10 0.48
N THR A 78 -2.71 -7.64 1.61
CA THR A 78 -4.15 -7.41 1.81
C THR A 78 -4.67 -6.30 0.89
N ALA A 79 -3.94 -5.19 0.76
CA ALA A 79 -4.27 -4.12 -0.17
C ALA A 79 -4.28 -4.60 -1.63
N LEU A 80 -3.28 -5.38 -2.04
CA LEU A 80 -3.24 -5.97 -3.39
C LEU A 80 -4.42 -6.92 -3.65
N THR A 81 -4.81 -7.69 -2.64
CA THR A 81 -5.99 -8.58 -2.73
C THR A 81 -7.27 -7.77 -2.90
N ASN A 82 -7.41 -6.67 -2.17
CA ASN A 82 -8.53 -5.75 -2.32
C ASN A 82 -8.60 -5.13 -3.73
N ILE A 83 -7.47 -4.67 -4.26
CA ILE A 83 -7.38 -4.14 -5.64
C ILE A 83 -7.84 -5.19 -6.67
N ARG A 84 -7.42 -6.45 -6.53
CA ARG A 84 -7.85 -7.53 -7.44
C ARG A 84 -9.35 -7.78 -7.39
N LYS A 85 -9.93 -7.76 -6.18
CA LYS A 85 -11.39 -7.92 -6.00
C LYS A 85 -12.15 -6.77 -6.66
N ASN A 86 -11.73 -5.53 -6.41
CA ASN A 86 -12.35 -4.34 -6.98
C ASN A 86 -12.20 -4.27 -8.50
N LYS A 87 -11.08 -4.70 -9.05
CA LYS A 87 -10.88 -4.78 -10.51
C LYS A 87 -11.84 -5.78 -11.16
N LYS A 88 -12.09 -6.93 -10.53
CA LYS A 88 -13.07 -7.91 -11.01
C LYS A 88 -14.50 -7.34 -10.99
N LEU A 89 -14.85 -6.55 -9.99
CA LEU A 89 -16.14 -5.89 -9.90
C LEU A 89 -16.28 -4.76 -10.94
N LYS A 90 -15.21 -4.01 -11.22
CA LYS A 90 -15.19 -2.92 -12.21
C LYS A 90 -15.13 -3.42 -13.65
N GLN A 91 -14.63 -4.62 -13.94
CA GLN A 91 -14.67 -5.22 -15.28
C GLN A 91 -16.08 -5.57 -15.76
N ASN A 92 -17.05 -5.62 -14.82
CA ASN A 92 -18.48 -5.76 -15.14
C ASN A 92 -19.18 -4.41 -15.35
N ILE A 93 -18.49 -3.29 -15.18
CA ILE A 93 -18.99 -1.93 -15.38
C ILE A 93 -18.00 -1.25 -16.34
N GLU A 94 -18.47 -0.95 -17.54
CA GLU A 94 -17.76 -0.50 -18.75
C GLU A 94 -16.52 0.39 -18.55
N LEU A 95 -15.57 0.17 -19.50
CA LEU A 95 -14.44 1.02 -19.87
C LEU A 95 -14.91 2.46 -20.20
N ASP A 96 -15.08 3.30 -19.20
CA ASP A 96 -15.11 4.74 -19.43
C ASP A 96 -13.76 5.35 -19.05
N SER A 97 -13.22 6.08 -20.03
CA SER A 97 -11.98 6.83 -19.97
C SER A 97 -11.94 7.72 -18.73
N VAL A 98 -11.11 7.36 -17.77
CA VAL A 98 -10.84 8.22 -16.61
C VAL A 98 -10.00 9.40 -17.08
N GLU A 99 -10.64 10.54 -17.26
CA GLU A 99 -9.98 11.82 -17.42
C GLU A 99 -9.28 12.20 -16.11
N PHE A 100 -7.95 12.35 -16.16
CA PHE A 100 -7.15 12.67 -14.98
C PHE A 100 -7.38 14.12 -14.57
N MET A 101 -8.07 14.33 -13.46
CA MET A 101 -8.10 15.62 -12.78
C MET A 101 -6.76 15.86 -12.06
N ILE A 102 -5.93 16.74 -12.61
CA ILE A 102 -4.75 17.28 -11.91
C ILE A 102 -5.28 18.25 -10.85
N PRO A 103 -4.95 18.07 -9.56
CA PRO A 103 -5.32 19.04 -8.55
C PRO A 103 -4.70 20.40 -8.85
N SER A 104 -5.52 21.44 -9.01
CA SER A 104 -5.10 22.78 -9.44
C SER A 104 -4.27 23.57 -8.40
N ASN A 105 -4.04 23.04 -7.21
CA ASN A 105 -3.49 23.76 -6.06
C ASN A 105 -2.03 23.41 -5.72
N LEU A 106 -1.29 22.72 -6.59
CA LEU A 106 0.06 22.22 -6.32
C LEU A 106 1.18 23.08 -6.95
N HIS A 107 1.01 24.40 -6.98
CA HIS A 107 2.05 25.28 -7.46
C HIS A 107 2.68 26.06 -6.29
N GLY A 108 3.92 25.73 -5.95
CA GLY A 108 4.87 26.70 -5.41
C GLY A 108 5.31 26.63 -3.95
N GLU A 109 5.00 25.56 -3.18
CA GLU A 109 5.54 25.40 -1.81
C GLU A 109 6.10 23.99 -1.60
N SER A 110 7.02 23.83 -0.63
CA SER A 110 7.65 22.55 -0.31
C SER A 110 6.60 21.45 -0.13
N LEU A 111 6.68 20.39 -0.94
CA LEU A 111 5.74 19.26 -0.93
C LEU A 111 5.75 18.57 0.44
N GLU A 112 4.70 18.77 1.21
CA GLU A 112 4.47 17.98 2.41
C GLU A 112 4.09 16.53 2.05
N ALA A 113 4.31 15.59 2.97
CA ALA A 113 3.99 14.17 2.76
C ALA A 113 2.51 13.93 2.35
N LYS A 114 1.60 14.80 2.80
CA LYS A 114 0.17 14.77 2.41
C LYS A 114 -0.06 15.13 0.94
N ASP A 115 0.73 16.07 0.41
CA ASP A 115 0.61 16.50 -0.98
C ASP A 115 1.19 15.44 -1.92
N LEU A 116 2.28 14.79 -1.52
CA LEU A 116 2.84 13.66 -2.24
C LEU A 116 1.84 12.49 -2.31
N LEU A 117 1.14 12.20 -1.21
CA LEU A 117 0.09 11.18 -1.19
C LEU A 117 -1.04 11.50 -2.17
N LYS A 118 -1.52 12.75 -2.20
CA LYS A 118 -2.55 13.20 -3.15
C LYS A 118 -2.09 13.01 -4.60
N ILE A 119 -0.84 13.36 -4.90
CA ILE A 119 -0.27 13.20 -6.24
C ILE A 119 -0.20 11.72 -6.64
N ILE A 120 0.26 10.85 -5.73
CA ILE A 120 0.30 9.39 -5.97
C ILE A 120 -1.12 8.85 -6.21
N GLN A 121 -2.12 9.34 -5.49
CA GLN A 121 -3.52 8.95 -5.67
C GLN A 121 -4.10 9.34 -7.04
N THR A 122 -3.53 10.32 -7.74
CA THR A 122 -3.96 10.67 -9.11
C THR A 122 -3.51 9.66 -10.18
N LEU A 123 -2.58 8.78 -9.86
CA LEU A 123 -2.09 7.77 -10.80
C LEU A 123 -3.16 6.71 -11.08
N PRO A 124 -3.24 6.19 -12.33
CA PRO A 124 -4.01 4.97 -12.63
C PRO A 124 -3.61 3.84 -11.70
N ILE A 125 -4.56 3.00 -11.35
CA ILE A 125 -4.36 1.94 -10.34
C ILE A 125 -3.16 1.03 -10.65
N GLY A 126 -2.93 0.68 -11.91
CA GLY A 126 -1.78 -0.12 -12.33
C GLY A 126 -0.45 0.61 -12.11
N PHE A 127 -0.36 1.89 -12.52
CA PHE A 127 0.84 2.71 -12.35
C PHE A 127 1.10 2.99 -10.88
N LYS A 128 0.06 3.35 -10.12
CA LYS A 128 0.09 3.59 -8.68
C LYS A 128 0.63 2.37 -7.93
N THR A 129 0.09 1.19 -8.24
CA THR A 129 0.46 -0.07 -7.58
C THR A 129 1.93 -0.42 -7.83
N VAL A 130 2.38 -0.39 -9.09
CA VAL A 130 3.78 -0.68 -9.43
C VAL A 130 4.72 0.36 -8.85
N PHE A 131 4.36 1.65 -8.90
CA PHE A 131 5.15 2.72 -8.30
C PHE A 131 5.35 2.51 -6.79
N ASN A 132 4.28 2.24 -6.05
CA ASN A 132 4.36 1.99 -4.62
C ASN A 132 5.23 0.76 -4.30
N LEU A 133 5.04 -0.34 -5.00
CA LEU A 133 5.80 -1.56 -4.76
C LEU A 133 7.30 -1.38 -5.06
N TYR A 134 7.65 -0.70 -6.14
CA TYR A 134 9.05 -0.50 -6.52
C TYR A 134 9.72 0.62 -5.72
N ALA A 135 9.16 1.84 -5.75
CA ALA A 135 9.83 3.03 -5.22
C ALA A 135 9.72 3.15 -3.70
N ILE A 136 8.64 2.64 -3.09
CA ILE A 136 8.36 2.81 -1.65
C ILE A 136 8.63 1.51 -0.88
N GLU A 137 8.13 0.37 -1.37
CA GLU A 137 8.30 -0.91 -0.69
C GLU A 137 9.62 -1.61 -1.03
N GLY A 138 10.27 -1.24 -2.16
CA GLY A 138 11.60 -1.74 -2.53
C GLY A 138 11.62 -3.10 -3.22
N TYR A 139 10.48 -3.56 -3.75
CA TYR A 139 10.43 -4.80 -4.54
C TYR A 139 11.08 -4.62 -5.91
N SER A 140 11.78 -5.64 -6.40
CA SER A 140 12.28 -5.70 -7.77
C SER A 140 11.13 -5.84 -8.79
N HIS A 141 11.36 -5.44 -10.05
CA HIS A 141 10.35 -5.62 -11.09
C HIS A 141 9.97 -7.08 -11.33
N LYS A 142 10.89 -8.01 -11.10
CA LYS A 142 10.63 -9.44 -11.15
C LYS A 142 9.64 -9.87 -10.06
N GLU A 143 9.90 -9.49 -8.80
CA GLU A 143 9.00 -9.76 -7.68
C GLU A 143 7.62 -9.12 -7.88
N ILE A 144 7.59 -7.89 -8.37
CA ILE A 144 6.33 -7.20 -8.72
C ILE A 144 5.57 -7.95 -9.81
N GLY A 145 6.27 -8.46 -10.83
CA GLY A 145 5.69 -9.30 -11.85
C GLY A 145 4.99 -10.53 -11.27
N ASP A 146 5.67 -11.23 -10.37
CA ASP A 146 5.12 -12.39 -9.67
C ASP A 146 3.91 -12.02 -8.78
N MET A 147 4.01 -10.92 -8.03
CA MET A 147 2.96 -10.43 -7.13
C MET A 147 1.69 -10.00 -7.86
N LEU A 148 1.84 -9.37 -9.04
CA LEU A 148 0.72 -8.80 -9.82
C LEU A 148 0.29 -9.66 -10.99
N ASN A 149 0.97 -10.78 -11.24
CA ASN A 149 0.78 -11.66 -12.40
C ASN A 149 0.92 -10.89 -13.74
N ILE A 150 1.98 -10.11 -13.85
CA ILE A 150 2.39 -9.38 -15.05
C ILE A 150 3.84 -9.71 -15.41
N SER A 151 4.26 -9.42 -16.64
CA SER A 151 5.67 -9.58 -17.01
C SER A 151 6.55 -8.53 -16.30
N GLU A 152 7.83 -8.85 -16.11
CA GLU A 152 8.83 -7.88 -15.61
C GLU A 152 8.90 -6.65 -16.53
N GLY A 153 8.79 -6.84 -17.86
CA GLY A 153 8.74 -5.73 -18.82
C GLY A 153 7.51 -4.84 -18.65
N THR A 154 6.35 -5.42 -18.37
CA THR A 154 5.13 -4.67 -18.03
C THR A 154 5.32 -3.87 -16.76
N SER A 155 5.91 -4.44 -15.72
CA SER A 155 6.22 -3.71 -14.48
C SER A 155 7.15 -2.51 -14.73
N LYS A 156 8.22 -2.70 -15.52
CA LYS A 156 9.14 -1.61 -15.91
C LYS A 156 8.44 -0.50 -16.67
N SER A 157 7.58 -0.86 -17.65
CA SER A 157 6.86 0.13 -18.46
C SER A 157 5.83 0.91 -17.65
N GLN A 158 5.10 0.26 -16.75
CA GLN A 158 4.15 0.91 -15.84
C GLN A 158 4.86 1.86 -14.86
N TYR A 159 6.00 1.47 -14.32
CA TYR A 159 6.81 2.34 -13.47
C TYR A 159 7.32 3.57 -14.23
N SER A 160 7.81 3.40 -15.46
CA SER A 160 8.27 4.50 -16.31
C SER A 160 7.14 5.49 -16.60
N ARG A 161 5.93 5.00 -16.89
CA ARG A 161 4.76 5.85 -17.12
C ARG A 161 4.31 6.56 -15.84
N ALA A 162 4.36 5.89 -14.69
CA ALA A 162 4.09 6.53 -13.40
C ALA A 162 5.04 7.69 -13.14
N LYS A 163 6.36 7.50 -13.33
CA LYS A 163 7.35 8.57 -13.20
C LYS A 163 7.08 9.73 -14.13
N ALA A 164 6.82 9.46 -15.41
CA ALA A 164 6.55 10.49 -16.40
C ALA A 164 5.31 11.34 -16.02
N HIS A 165 4.28 10.70 -15.45
CA HIS A 165 3.10 11.39 -14.95
C HIS A 165 3.42 12.28 -13.74
N LEU A 166 4.16 11.74 -12.76
CA LEU A 166 4.56 12.48 -11.57
C LEU A 166 5.46 13.67 -11.91
N GLN A 167 6.38 13.51 -12.86
CA GLN A 167 7.28 14.59 -13.32
C GLN A 167 6.55 15.77 -13.96
N LYS A 168 5.35 15.58 -14.50
CA LYS A 168 4.53 16.67 -15.02
C LYS A 168 3.85 17.49 -13.93
N ILE A 169 3.62 16.88 -12.77
CA ILE A 169 2.87 17.49 -11.66
C ILE A 169 3.81 18.12 -10.65
N ILE A 170 4.96 17.48 -10.39
CA ILE A 170 5.97 17.96 -9.43
C ILE A 170 6.92 18.88 -10.18
N PRO A 171 6.94 20.19 -9.87
CA PRO A 171 7.98 21.07 -10.41
C PRO A 171 9.32 20.65 -9.80
N PHE A 172 10.20 20.10 -10.64
CA PHE A 172 11.61 19.95 -10.26
C PHE A 172 12.23 21.34 -10.37
N ASP A 173 12.50 21.99 -9.26
CA ASP A 173 13.48 23.07 -9.24
C ASP A 173 14.82 22.50 -9.70
N ARG A 174 15.27 23.00 -10.86
CA ARG A 174 16.60 22.72 -11.41
C ARG A 174 17.65 23.56 -10.71
#